data_dc2fc992e4f96580351ca015b3a7f776
#
_entry.id   dc2fc992e4f96580351ca015b3a7f776
#
_cell.length_a   1.000
_cell.length_b   1.000
_cell.length_c   1.000
_cell.angle_alpha   90.00
_cell.angle_beta   90.00
_cell.angle_gamma   90.00
#
_symmetry.space_group_name_H-M   'P 1'
#
loop_
_entity.id
_entity.type
_entity.pdbx_description
1 polymer ?
#
loop_
_entity_poly.entity_id
_entity_poly.type
_entity_poly.pdbx_seq_one_letter_code
_entity_poly.pdbx_strand_id
1 'polypeptide(L)'
;MEAIRIQQAQELNKIFAERNPAILAGDFNAVLSSETMQSLLAEWSDSAGTNSAPTIPAAKPARRIDYILTRPESRWRMITSRVVDEPVASDHLPVLAVLELKTK
;
A
#
# COMPACT_ATOMS: atom_id res chain seq x y z
N MET A 1 -19.13 -0.30 -6.62
CA MET A 1 -17.75 -0.33 -7.08
C MET A 1 -16.83 -1.08 -6.13
N GLU A 2 -17.20 -1.15 -4.86
CA GLU A 2 -16.41 -1.93 -3.89
C GLU A 2 -16.31 -3.41 -4.28
N ALA A 3 -17.41 -4.01 -4.75
CA ALA A 3 -17.40 -5.42 -5.16
C ALA A 3 -16.41 -5.71 -6.29
N ILE A 4 -16.27 -4.77 -7.24
CA ILE A 4 -15.31 -4.90 -8.35
C ILE A 4 -13.89 -4.80 -7.81
N ARG A 5 -13.64 -3.86 -6.91
CA ARG A 5 -12.31 -3.70 -6.29
C ARG A 5 -11.91 -4.92 -5.48
N ILE A 6 -12.86 -5.54 -4.76
CA ILE A 6 -12.60 -6.78 -4.03
C ILE A 6 -12.20 -7.88 -4.99
N GLN A 7 -12.90 -8.04 -6.10
CA GLN A 7 -12.55 -9.04 -7.12
C GLN A 7 -11.16 -8.80 -7.71
N GLN A 8 -10.82 -7.53 -7.98
CA GLN A 8 -9.49 -7.18 -8.48
C GLN A 8 -8.41 -7.51 -7.45
N ALA A 9 -8.66 -7.23 -6.17
CA ALA A 9 -7.72 -7.57 -5.10
C ALA A 9 -7.50 -9.08 -5.01
N GLN A 10 -8.56 -9.85 -5.07
CA GLN A 10 -8.49 -11.30 -5.02
C GLN A 10 -7.74 -11.86 -6.22
N GLU A 11 -7.96 -11.29 -7.41
CA GLU A 11 -7.26 -11.71 -8.62
C GLU A 11 -5.77 -11.38 -8.55
N LEU A 12 -5.40 -10.20 -8.02
CA LEU A 12 -4.00 -9.86 -7.78
C LEU A 12 -3.35 -10.86 -6.84
N ASN A 13 -4.02 -11.24 -5.77
CA ASN A 13 -3.49 -12.22 -4.82
C ASN A 13 -3.23 -13.57 -5.51
N LYS A 14 -4.12 -13.98 -6.40
CA LYS A 14 -3.94 -15.22 -7.17
C LYS A 14 -2.76 -15.16 -8.12
N ILE A 15 -2.66 -14.06 -8.88
CA ILE A 15 -1.60 -13.87 -9.87
C ILE A 15 -0.23 -13.90 -9.21
N PHE A 16 -0.10 -13.28 -8.03
CA PHE A 16 1.19 -13.14 -7.35
C PHE A 16 1.43 -14.16 -6.25
N ALA A 17 0.56 -15.17 -6.10
CA ALA A 17 0.68 -16.16 -5.04
C ALA A 17 2.05 -16.84 -5.01
N GLU A 18 2.69 -17.02 -6.16
CA GLU A 18 4.00 -17.67 -6.28
C GLU A 18 5.07 -16.74 -6.84
N ARG A 19 4.79 -15.44 -6.91
CA ARG A 19 5.73 -14.45 -7.44
C ARG A 19 6.31 -13.62 -6.30
N ASN A 20 7.29 -14.18 -5.64
CA ASN A 20 7.94 -13.56 -4.48
C ASN A 20 9.44 -13.43 -4.74
N PRO A 21 10.11 -12.39 -4.23
CA PRO A 21 9.51 -11.24 -3.54
C PRO A 21 8.86 -10.25 -4.50
N ALA A 22 7.93 -9.45 -3.99
CA ALA A 22 7.22 -8.47 -4.82
C ALA A 22 6.84 -7.21 -4.03
N ILE A 23 6.71 -6.11 -4.77
CA ILE A 23 6.20 -4.84 -4.26
C ILE A 23 4.99 -4.46 -5.11
N LEU A 24 3.91 -4.05 -4.46
CA LEU A 24 2.71 -3.55 -5.11
C LEU A 24 2.44 -2.15 -4.57
N ALA A 25 2.54 -1.14 -5.44
CA ALA A 25 2.42 0.25 -5.03
C ALA A 25 1.46 1.02 -5.92
N GLY A 26 0.75 1.97 -5.34
CA GLY A 26 -0.11 2.87 -6.10
C GLY A 26 -1.31 3.38 -5.33
N ASP A 27 -2.22 3.98 -6.08
CA ASP A 27 -3.52 4.44 -5.61
C ASP A 27 -4.51 3.27 -5.72
N PHE A 28 -4.98 2.78 -4.57
CA PHE A 28 -5.90 1.65 -4.53
C PHE A 28 -7.35 2.12 -4.43
N ASN A 29 -7.55 3.42 -4.32
CA ASN A 29 -8.87 4.02 -4.23
C ASN A 29 -9.73 3.39 -3.13
N ALA A 30 -9.10 2.98 -2.04
CA ALA A 30 -9.72 2.25 -0.95
C ALA A 30 -9.00 2.56 0.36
N VAL A 31 -9.77 2.83 1.42
CA VAL A 31 -9.20 3.08 2.74
C VAL A 31 -8.84 1.76 3.43
N LEU A 32 -7.99 1.86 4.46
CA LEU A 32 -7.40 0.69 5.10
C LEU A 32 -8.45 -0.29 5.64
N SER A 33 -9.55 0.22 6.19
CA SER A 33 -10.61 -0.61 6.76
C SER A 33 -11.52 -1.25 5.72
N SER A 34 -11.38 -0.92 4.43
CA SER A 34 -12.23 -1.47 3.37
C SER A 34 -11.98 -2.97 3.17
N GLU A 35 -12.99 -3.67 2.65
CA GLU A 35 -12.83 -5.09 2.32
C GLU A 35 -11.77 -5.30 1.24
N THR A 36 -11.64 -4.36 0.30
CA THR A 36 -10.59 -4.39 -0.72
C THR A 36 -9.21 -4.47 -0.07
N MET A 37 -8.92 -3.56 0.85
CA MET A 37 -7.62 -3.54 1.51
C MET A 37 -7.44 -4.74 2.44
N GLN A 38 -8.49 -5.18 3.11
CA GLN A 38 -8.39 -6.38 3.96
C GLN A 38 -8.09 -7.62 3.13
N SER A 39 -8.65 -7.72 1.92
CA SER A 39 -8.33 -8.82 1.00
C SER A 39 -6.86 -8.80 0.56
N LEU A 40 -6.32 -7.63 0.26
CA LEU A 40 -4.90 -7.50 -0.08
C LEU A 40 -4.01 -7.80 1.12
N LEU A 41 -4.35 -7.25 2.28
CA LEU A 41 -3.51 -7.41 3.48
C LEU A 41 -3.53 -8.82 4.06
N ALA A 42 -4.42 -9.69 3.58
CA ALA A 42 -4.34 -11.12 3.90
C ALA A 42 -3.09 -11.77 3.27
N GLU A 43 -2.56 -11.20 2.18
CA GLU A 43 -1.44 -11.75 1.44
C GLU A 43 -0.24 -10.79 1.31
N TRP A 44 -0.43 -9.51 1.61
CA TRP A 44 0.59 -8.48 1.49
C TRP A 44 0.78 -7.77 2.82
N SER A 45 1.98 -7.23 3.02
CA SER A 45 2.30 -6.42 4.21
C SER A 45 2.31 -4.94 3.83
N ASP A 46 1.71 -4.12 4.68
CA ASP A 46 1.70 -2.67 4.52
C ASP A 46 3.03 -2.11 5.00
N SER A 47 3.81 -1.53 4.10
CA SER A 47 5.13 -0.99 4.44
C SER A 47 5.07 0.21 5.39
N ALA A 48 3.91 0.88 5.50
CA ALA A 48 3.77 2.00 6.42
C ALA A 48 3.86 1.57 7.89
N GLY A 49 3.45 0.33 8.20
CA GLY A 49 3.43 -0.13 9.59
C GLY A 49 2.63 0.83 10.46
N THR A 50 3.25 1.38 11.50
CA THR A 50 2.62 2.35 12.39
C THR A 50 2.69 3.80 11.88
N ASN A 51 3.34 4.05 10.75
CA ASN A 51 3.50 5.38 10.17
C ASN A 51 2.38 5.72 9.17
N SER A 52 1.24 5.08 9.30
CA SER A 52 0.08 5.32 8.45
C SER A 52 -0.41 6.76 8.58
N ALA A 53 -0.56 7.43 7.45
CA ALA A 53 -1.04 8.82 7.41
C ALA A 53 -1.91 9.04 6.17
N PRO A 54 -2.84 10.01 6.22
CA PRO A 54 -3.68 10.32 5.08
C PRO A 54 -2.88 10.82 3.88
N THR A 55 -3.35 10.50 2.67
CA THR A 55 -2.68 10.87 1.42
C THR A 55 -3.52 11.80 0.54
N ILE A 56 -4.81 11.95 0.81
CA ILE A 56 -5.71 12.75 -0.02
C ILE A 56 -6.81 13.43 0.81
N PRO A 57 -7.26 14.63 0.45
CA PRO A 57 -6.66 15.54 -0.53
C PRO A 57 -5.37 16.16 0.00
N ALA A 58 -4.43 16.48 -0.89
CA ALA A 58 -3.11 16.97 -0.48
C ALA A 58 -3.18 18.25 0.35
N ALA A 59 -4.11 19.16 0.02
CA ALA A 59 -4.25 20.43 0.72
C ALA A 59 -4.79 20.25 2.16
N LYS A 60 -5.56 19.20 2.40
CA LYS A 60 -6.12 18.91 3.72
C LYS A 60 -6.32 17.40 3.86
N PRO A 61 -5.26 16.65 4.13
CA PRO A 61 -5.32 15.18 4.13
C PRO A 61 -6.36 14.65 5.11
N ALA A 62 -7.21 13.75 4.62
CA ALA A 62 -8.31 13.18 5.39
C ALA A 62 -8.43 11.66 5.24
N ARG A 63 -7.98 11.10 4.11
CA ARG A 63 -8.09 9.66 3.82
C ARG A 63 -6.79 9.12 3.29
N ARG A 64 -6.52 7.86 3.58
CA ARG A 64 -5.38 7.13 3.02
C ARG A 64 -5.88 6.17 1.95
N ILE A 65 -5.42 6.35 0.70
CA ILE A 65 -5.77 5.48 -0.42
C ILE A 65 -4.56 5.05 -1.24
N ASP A 66 -3.37 5.54 -0.89
CA ASP A 66 -2.11 5.22 -1.58
C ASP A 66 -1.25 4.35 -0.66
N TYR A 67 -0.74 3.26 -1.22
CA TYR A 67 -0.04 2.24 -0.44
C TYR A 67 1.19 1.72 -1.17
N ILE A 68 2.13 1.23 -0.39
CA ILE A 68 3.27 0.43 -0.86
C ILE A 68 3.21 -0.86 -0.06
N LEU A 69 2.88 -1.96 -0.72
CA LEU A 69 2.73 -3.27 -0.11
C LEU A 69 3.86 -4.18 -0.55
N THR A 70 4.25 -5.10 0.32
CA THR A 70 5.36 -6.03 0.06
C THR A 70 4.95 -7.46 0.35
N ARG A 71 5.63 -8.42 -0.31
CA ARG A 71 5.50 -9.84 0.03
C ARG A 71 6.75 -10.62 -0.37
N PRO A 72 7.11 -11.71 0.31
CA PRO A 72 6.54 -12.10 1.61
C PRO A 72 7.13 -11.21 2.70
N GLU A 73 6.45 -11.10 3.81
CA GLU A 73 6.89 -10.26 4.92
C GLU A 73 8.32 -10.60 5.37
N SER A 74 8.65 -11.89 5.39
CA SER A 74 9.96 -12.37 5.86
C SER A 74 11.14 -11.90 5.01
N ARG A 75 10.91 -11.44 3.77
CA ARG A 75 11.97 -11.01 2.87
C ARG A 75 12.21 -9.52 2.86
N TRP A 76 11.37 -8.75 3.53
CA TRP A 76 11.45 -7.29 3.49
C TRP A 76 11.65 -6.70 4.87
N ARG A 77 12.48 -5.67 4.95
CA ARG A 77 12.63 -4.85 6.15
C ARG A 77 12.35 -3.40 5.76
N MET A 78 11.39 -2.78 6.43
CA MET A 78 11.10 -1.36 6.22
C MET A 78 12.12 -0.53 7.00
N ILE A 79 12.91 0.28 6.28
CA ILE A 79 13.89 1.20 6.86
C ILE A 79 13.17 2.48 7.29
N THR A 80 12.46 3.11 6.36
CA THR A 80 11.64 4.27 6.64
C THR A 80 10.37 4.22 5.79
N SER A 81 9.31 4.82 6.30
CA SER A 81 8.08 5.01 5.54
C SER A 81 7.43 6.31 6.00
N ARG A 82 7.02 7.14 5.04
CA ARG A 82 6.36 8.40 5.38
C ARG A 82 5.53 8.91 4.22
N VAL A 83 4.54 9.75 4.55
CA VAL A 83 3.83 10.58 3.59
C VAL A 83 4.57 11.91 3.50
N VAL A 84 4.92 12.31 2.28
CA VAL A 84 5.71 13.53 2.06
C VAL A 84 4.76 14.73 2.02
N ASP A 85 5.07 15.77 2.80
CA ASP A 85 4.28 17.00 2.82
C ASP A 85 4.59 17.83 1.58
N GLU A 86 3.93 17.52 0.46
CA GLU A 86 4.06 18.23 -0.80
C GLU A 86 2.67 18.46 -1.39
N PRO A 87 1.96 19.55 -0.96
CA PRO A 87 0.55 19.74 -1.34
C PRO A 87 0.32 20.35 -2.72
N VAL A 88 1.38 20.74 -3.44
CA VAL A 88 1.25 21.51 -4.69
C VAL A 88 1.33 20.64 -5.94
N ALA A 89 2.15 19.58 -5.90
CA ALA A 89 2.43 18.77 -7.09
C ALA A 89 1.26 17.93 -7.57
N SER A 90 0.35 17.55 -6.68
CA SER A 90 -0.79 16.67 -6.97
C SER A 90 -1.86 16.87 -5.91
N ASP A 91 -3.07 16.34 -6.15
CA ASP A 91 -4.10 16.23 -5.13
C ASP A 91 -3.85 15.05 -4.18
N HIS A 92 -2.87 14.17 -4.51
CA HIS A 92 -2.35 13.16 -3.59
C HIS A 92 -1.02 13.62 -3.02
N LEU A 93 -0.77 13.31 -1.74
CA LEU A 93 0.56 13.44 -1.17
C LEU A 93 1.41 12.23 -1.56
N PRO A 94 2.70 12.42 -1.88
CA PRO A 94 3.58 11.28 -2.19
C PRO A 94 3.77 10.37 -0.99
N VAL A 95 3.86 9.07 -1.25
CA VAL A 95 4.23 8.08 -0.24
C VAL A 95 5.63 7.59 -0.56
N LEU A 96 6.51 7.63 0.42
CA LEU A 96 7.89 7.19 0.29
C LEU A 96 8.18 6.06 1.27
N ALA A 97 8.74 4.97 0.77
CA ALA A 97 9.24 3.91 1.62
C ALA A 97 10.67 3.54 1.17
N VAL A 98 11.55 3.37 2.15
CA VAL A 98 12.87 2.79 1.93
C VAL A 98 12.83 1.38 2.50
N LEU A 99 13.02 0.40 1.64
CA LEU A 99 12.86 -1.01 1.97
C LEU A 99 14.17 -1.74 1.70
N GLU A 100 14.47 -2.72 2.55
CA GLU A 100 15.60 -3.61 2.35
C GLU A 100 15.08 -4.99 1.98
N LEU A 101 15.57 -5.53 0.87
CA LEU A 101 15.30 -6.91 0.51
C LEU A 101 16.34 -7.80 1.22
N LYS A 102 15.88 -8.60 2.15
CA LYS A 102 16.77 -9.49 2.90
C LYS A 102 17.14 -10.70 2.05
N THR A 103 18.39 -11.10 2.12
CA THR A 103 18.81 -12.40 1.60
C THR A 103 18.26 -13.49 2.53
N LYS A 104 17.99 -14.64 1.99
CA LYS A 104 17.40 -15.73 2.76
C LYS A 104 18.19 -16.09 4.00
#